data_96e2b2b92d3b5ed0fc4060aee7c6bc34
#
_entry.id   96e2b2b92d3b5ed0fc4060aee7c6bc34
#
_cell.length_a   1.000
_cell.length_b   1.000
_cell.length_c   1.000
_cell.angle_alpha   90.00
_cell.angle_beta   90.00
_cell.angle_gamma   90.00
#
_symmetry.space_group_name_H-M   'P 1'
#
loop_
_entity.id
_entity.type
_entity.pdbx_description
1 polymer ?
#
loop_
_entity_poly.entity_id
_entity_poly.type
_entity_poly.pdbx_seq_one_letter_code
_entity_poly.pdbx_strand_id
1 'polypeptide(L)'
;MFYPEQFDVIIIGGGHAGTEAAMAAARMGCQTLLLTHNIDTLGQMSCNPAIGGIGKGHLVKEIDALGGLMATAIDHAGIQFRILNASKGPAVRATRAQADRVLYRQAVRTALENQPNLMIFQQPVEDLIVENDRVVGAVTQMGLKFRAKAVVLTVGTFLDGKIHIGLENYSGGRAGDPPSISLSQRLRELPLRVNRLKTGTPPRIDARTIDFSVLAPQHGDTPIPVFSFMGNAGQHPEQMACYITYTNEKTHDVIRNNLDRSPMYAGIIEGIGPRYCPSIEDKVMRFADRNAHQIFLEPEGLTSNEIYPNGISTSLPFDVQMQIVHSMEGMQNARIIRPGYAIEYDFFDPRDLKPTLESKFIQGLFFAGQINGTTGYEEAAAQGLLAGLNAGRYANEDEGWSPRRDQAYLGVLVDDLSTLGTKEPYRMFTSRAEYRLMLREDNADLRLTEKGRELGLVDDARWARFSEKLERIEQERQRLRDIWMHPHAENVEQVNVLLKAPLSREANGEELLRRPEVDYTQLTSVAAFAPPLADTQAAEQVEIQVKYEGYIVRQQEEIEKQQRNENTVLPLDLDYQQVSGLSNEVIAKLNDHKPNSIGQASRISGITPAAISILLIWLKKQGLLRRSA
;
A
#
# COMPACT_ATOMS: atom_id res chain seq x y z
N MET A 1 23.15 28.27 10.07
CA MET A 1 22.96 29.03 8.83
C MET A 1 21.64 28.61 8.20
N PHE A 2 20.82 29.54 7.70
CA PHE A 2 19.65 29.19 6.88
C PHE A 2 20.05 29.05 5.42
N TYR A 3 19.42 28.07 4.73
CA TYR A 3 19.51 27.94 3.29
C TYR A 3 18.83 29.16 2.63
N PRO A 4 19.37 29.70 1.54
CA PRO A 4 18.87 30.97 0.97
C PRO A 4 17.44 30.92 0.46
N GLU A 5 17.01 29.76 -0.07
CA GLU A 5 15.67 29.58 -0.63
C GLU A 5 14.70 29.06 0.43
N GLN A 6 13.42 29.38 0.26
CA GLN A 6 12.32 28.84 1.03
C GLN A 6 11.53 27.85 0.17
N PHE A 7 11.02 26.82 0.81
CA PHE A 7 10.23 25.78 0.14
C PHE A 7 8.77 25.86 0.59
N ASP A 8 7.88 25.36 -0.26
CA ASP A 8 6.50 25.13 0.15
C ASP A 8 6.40 23.89 1.04
N VAL A 9 7.06 22.81 0.61
CA VAL A 9 7.04 21.51 1.30
C VAL A 9 8.45 20.93 1.45
N ILE A 10 8.78 20.47 2.65
CA ILE A 10 9.97 19.64 2.91
C ILE A 10 9.51 18.21 3.15
N ILE A 11 10.10 17.25 2.44
CA ILE A 11 9.94 15.81 2.66
C ILE A 11 11.21 15.27 3.33
N ILE A 12 11.06 14.56 4.43
CA ILE A 12 12.18 13.98 5.19
C ILE A 12 12.15 12.45 5.05
N GLY A 13 13.11 11.90 4.33
CA GLY A 13 13.26 10.48 4.06
C GLY A 13 13.02 10.12 2.61
N GLY A 14 13.94 9.34 2.01
CA GLY A 14 13.92 8.96 0.57
C GLY A 14 13.38 7.55 0.29
N GLY A 15 12.61 6.95 1.22
CA GLY A 15 11.92 5.68 1.02
C GLY A 15 10.65 5.82 0.16
N HIS A 16 9.85 4.74 0.06
CA HIS A 16 8.65 4.72 -0.80
C HIS A 16 7.62 5.79 -0.43
N ALA A 17 7.45 6.11 0.85
CA ALA A 17 6.58 7.20 1.27
C ALA A 17 7.14 8.56 0.85
N GLY A 18 8.44 8.79 1.06
CA GLY A 18 9.07 10.07 0.74
C GLY A 18 9.14 10.36 -0.76
N THR A 19 9.40 9.34 -1.57
CA THR A 19 9.46 9.50 -3.03
C THR A 19 8.08 9.85 -3.61
N GLU A 20 7.02 9.19 -3.16
CA GLU A 20 5.65 9.53 -3.59
C GLU A 20 5.19 10.88 -3.06
N ALA A 21 5.53 11.23 -1.81
CA ALA A 21 5.21 12.54 -1.24
C ALA A 21 5.89 13.69 -2.00
N ALA A 22 7.17 13.52 -2.32
CA ALA A 22 7.94 14.51 -3.08
C ALA A 22 7.37 14.72 -4.48
N MET A 23 7.06 13.62 -5.19
CA MET A 23 6.46 13.66 -6.51
C MET A 23 5.08 14.34 -6.48
N ALA A 24 4.23 14.00 -5.51
CA ALA A 24 2.88 14.57 -5.38
C ALA A 24 2.93 16.09 -5.16
N ALA A 25 3.70 16.57 -4.19
CA ALA A 25 3.83 18.00 -3.90
C ALA A 25 4.42 18.78 -5.10
N ALA A 26 5.47 18.24 -5.74
CA ALA A 26 6.12 18.88 -6.87
C ALA A 26 5.23 18.93 -8.12
N ARG A 27 4.45 17.88 -8.40
CA ARG A 27 3.48 17.89 -9.52
C ARG A 27 2.39 18.95 -9.37
N MET A 28 2.00 19.26 -8.14
CA MET A 28 1.05 20.33 -7.85
C MET A 28 1.65 21.73 -8.04
N GLY A 29 2.92 21.85 -8.42
CA GLY A 29 3.63 23.11 -8.59
C GLY A 29 4.28 23.67 -7.32
N CYS A 30 4.24 22.93 -6.18
CA CYS A 30 4.90 23.35 -4.95
C CYS A 30 6.41 23.23 -5.06
N GLN A 31 7.14 24.27 -4.61
CA GLN A 31 8.59 24.21 -4.45
C GLN A 31 8.91 23.20 -3.34
N THR A 32 9.40 22.04 -3.72
CA THR A 32 9.54 20.86 -2.84
C THR A 32 11.01 20.52 -2.63
N LEU A 33 11.37 20.26 -1.37
CA LEU A 33 12.70 19.78 -0.98
C LEU A 33 12.59 18.35 -0.42
N LEU A 34 13.32 17.41 -1.00
CA LEU A 34 13.50 16.07 -0.46
C LEU A 34 14.85 15.96 0.25
N LEU A 35 14.82 15.81 1.57
CA LEU A 35 15.99 15.57 2.41
C LEU A 35 16.15 14.06 2.64
N THR A 36 17.30 13.53 2.29
CA THR A 36 17.65 12.12 2.48
C THR A 36 19.08 11.98 2.97
N HIS A 37 19.38 10.94 3.76
CA HIS A 37 20.78 10.73 4.15
C HIS A 37 21.64 10.18 3.01
N ASN A 38 21.05 9.54 2.00
CA ASN A 38 21.80 9.01 0.88
C ASN A 38 20.94 9.03 -0.38
N ILE A 39 21.35 9.83 -1.37
CA ILE A 39 20.70 9.92 -2.68
C ILE A 39 20.77 8.57 -3.43
N ASP A 40 21.83 7.80 -3.25
CA ASP A 40 22.00 6.52 -3.94
C ASP A 40 21.04 5.43 -3.45
N THR A 41 20.31 5.68 -2.36
CA THR A 41 19.33 4.74 -1.79
C THR A 41 17.87 5.20 -1.91
N LEU A 42 17.60 6.21 -2.74
CA LEU A 42 16.23 6.65 -3.03
C LEU A 42 15.39 5.50 -3.57
N GLY A 43 14.22 5.25 -2.99
CA GLY A 43 13.32 4.16 -3.38
C GLY A 43 13.83 2.75 -3.09
N GLN A 44 14.85 2.59 -2.23
CA GLN A 44 15.44 1.28 -1.96
C GLN A 44 14.46 0.33 -1.28
N MET A 45 14.37 -0.90 -1.81
CA MET A 45 13.65 -2.01 -1.20
C MET A 45 14.53 -2.63 -0.10
N SER A 46 14.18 -2.42 1.16
CA SER A 46 14.98 -2.86 2.31
C SER A 46 14.77 -4.32 2.68
N CYS A 47 13.65 -4.90 2.27
CA CYS A 47 13.25 -6.27 2.62
C CYS A 47 12.93 -7.05 1.34
N ASN A 48 11.71 -7.53 1.16
CA ASN A 48 11.27 -8.30 0.00
C ASN A 48 11.44 -7.50 -1.32
N PRO A 49 12.12 -8.04 -2.35
CA PRO A 49 12.26 -7.40 -3.66
C PRO A 49 10.99 -7.58 -4.52
N ALA A 50 9.84 -7.20 -3.99
CA ALA A 50 8.55 -7.35 -4.67
C ALA A 50 7.59 -6.21 -4.34
N ILE A 51 6.73 -5.88 -5.30
CA ILE A 51 5.63 -4.93 -5.18
C ILE A 51 4.31 -5.63 -5.45
N GLY A 52 3.28 -5.29 -4.69
CA GLY A 52 1.93 -5.78 -4.88
C GLY A 52 1.58 -7.03 -4.07
N GLY A 53 0.58 -7.75 -4.53
CA GLY A 53 -0.06 -8.84 -3.82
C GLY A 53 -1.44 -8.48 -3.29
N ILE A 54 -2.09 -9.41 -2.59
CA ILE A 54 -3.48 -9.28 -2.15
C ILE A 54 -3.66 -8.07 -1.22
N GLY A 55 -4.54 -7.15 -1.61
CA GLY A 55 -4.75 -5.86 -0.95
C GLY A 55 -3.70 -4.80 -1.30
N LYS A 56 -2.47 -5.19 -1.46
CA LYS A 56 -1.34 -4.30 -1.77
C LYS A 56 -1.32 -3.88 -3.24
N GLY A 57 -1.57 -4.79 -4.19
CA GLY A 57 -1.74 -4.46 -5.59
C GLY A 57 -2.85 -3.44 -5.82
N HIS A 58 -3.92 -3.51 -5.02
CA HIS A 58 -4.99 -2.51 -5.03
C HIS A 58 -4.48 -1.11 -4.68
N LEU A 59 -3.65 -0.98 -3.65
CA LEU A 59 -3.01 0.29 -3.30
C LEU A 59 -2.11 0.81 -4.42
N VAL A 60 -1.29 -0.07 -5.03
CA VAL A 60 -0.40 0.33 -6.15
C VAL A 60 -1.19 0.87 -7.33
N LYS A 61 -2.29 0.22 -7.70
CA LYS A 61 -3.18 0.70 -8.77
C LYS A 61 -3.84 2.03 -8.43
N GLU A 62 -4.21 2.26 -7.18
CA GLU A 62 -4.76 3.53 -6.73
C GLU A 62 -3.71 4.65 -6.71
N ILE A 63 -2.48 4.35 -6.29
CA ILE A 63 -1.33 5.25 -6.39
C ILE A 63 -1.11 5.66 -7.86
N ASP A 64 -1.11 4.68 -8.77
CA ASP A 64 -0.96 4.92 -10.22
C ASP A 64 -2.10 5.76 -10.78
N ALA A 65 -3.34 5.46 -10.44
CA ALA A 65 -4.52 6.21 -10.87
C ALA A 65 -4.46 7.69 -10.47
N LEU A 66 -3.84 7.99 -9.33
CA LEU A 66 -3.56 9.35 -8.84
C LEU A 66 -2.24 9.94 -9.36
N GLY A 67 -1.60 9.30 -10.33
CA GLY A 67 -0.37 9.80 -10.94
C GLY A 67 0.91 9.46 -10.19
N GLY A 68 0.88 8.54 -9.22
CA GLY A 68 2.06 8.11 -8.47
C GLY A 68 3.08 7.32 -9.30
N LEU A 69 4.25 7.09 -8.71
CA LEU A 69 5.44 6.57 -9.36
C LEU A 69 5.57 5.04 -9.29
N MET A 70 5.10 4.42 -8.20
CA MET A 70 5.44 3.02 -7.88
C MET A 70 5.11 2.03 -8.99
N ALA A 71 3.94 2.15 -9.64
CA ALA A 71 3.51 1.23 -10.69
C ALA A 71 4.35 1.36 -11.97
N THR A 72 4.68 2.57 -12.37
CA THR A 72 5.56 2.80 -13.53
C THR A 72 6.98 2.34 -13.25
N ALA A 73 7.50 2.55 -12.04
CA ALA A 73 8.82 2.09 -11.65
C ALA A 73 8.91 0.56 -11.64
N ILE A 74 7.89 -0.15 -11.14
CA ILE A 74 7.89 -1.61 -11.13
C ILE A 74 7.70 -2.21 -12.53
N ASP A 75 6.98 -1.56 -13.44
CA ASP A 75 6.87 -2.02 -14.82
C ASP A 75 8.23 -1.97 -15.55
N HIS A 76 9.12 -1.03 -15.19
CA HIS A 76 10.48 -0.96 -15.71
C HIS A 76 11.50 -1.85 -14.99
N ALA A 77 11.15 -2.41 -13.85
CA ALA A 77 12.07 -3.18 -13.01
C ALA A 77 11.57 -4.58 -12.64
N GLY A 78 10.34 -4.92 -13.00
CA GLY A 78 9.73 -6.21 -12.66
C GLY A 78 10.28 -7.34 -13.52
N ILE A 79 10.84 -8.36 -12.86
CA ILE A 79 11.44 -9.54 -13.49
C ILE A 79 10.56 -10.78 -13.42
N GLN A 80 9.42 -10.70 -12.74
CA GLN A 80 8.38 -11.72 -12.74
C GLN A 80 7.05 -11.05 -12.35
N PHE A 81 5.99 -11.29 -13.11
CA PHE A 81 4.66 -10.76 -12.83
C PHE A 81 3.64 -11.88 -12.69
N ARG A 82 2.76 -11.75 -11.70
CA ARG A 82 1.67 -12.71 -11.48
C ARG A 82 0.40 -12.01 -11.02
N ILE A 83 -0.75 -12.54 -11.43
CA ILE A 83 -2.06 -12.16 -10.88
C ILE A 83 -2.47 -13.19 -9.84
N LEU A 84 -2.44 -12.81 -8.58
CA LEU A 84 -2.89 -13.66 -7.48
C LEU A 84 -4.42 -13.71 -7.45
N ASN A 85 -4.98 -14.84 -7.02
CA ASN A 85 -6.43 -15.07 -7.00
C ASN A 85 -7.13 -14.90 -8.37
N ALA A 86 -6.44 -15.16 -9.48
CA ALA A 86 -7.00 -15.00 -10.83
C ALA A 86 -8.33 -15.73 -11.02
N SER A 87 -8.49 -16.91 -10.43
CA SER A 87 -9.71 -17.74 -10.50
C SER A 87 -10.83 -17.33 -9.54
N LYS A 88 -10.58 -16.38 -8.59
CA LYS A 88 -11.54 -16.01 -7.54
C LYS A 88 -12.42 -14.80 -7.87
N GLY A 89 -12.29 -14.27 -9.09
CA GLY A 89 -13.06 -13.13 -9.55
C GLY A 89 -12.40 -11.77 -9.28
N PRO A 90 -12.92 -10.69 -9.93
CA PRO A 90 -12.25 -9.38 -10.00
C PRO A 90 -12.11 -8.68 -8.65
N ALA A 91 -13.01 -8.92 -7.70
CA ALA A 91 -13.00 -8.26 -6.39
C ALA A 91 -11.76 -8.55 -5.53
N VAL A 92 -11.03 -9.62 -5.81
CA VAL A 92 -9.87 -10.08 -5.00
C VAL A 92 -8.65 -10.45 -5.85
N ARG A 93 -8.70 -10.28 -7.16
CA ARG A 93 -7.51 -10.38 -8.02
C ARG A 93 -6.49 -9.33 -7.61
N ALA A 94 -5.23 -9.70 -7.60
CA ALA A 94 -4.18 -8.80 -7.20
C ALA A 94 -2.88 -9.06 -7.97
N THR A 95 -2.35 -8.02 -8.60
CA THR A 95 -1.08 -8.05 -9.30
C THR A 95 0.07 -8.05 -8.31
N ARG A 96 1.10 -8.89 -8.58
CA ARG A 96 2.36 -8.91 -7.84
C ARG A 96 3.51 -9.00 -8.83
N ALA A 97 4.53 -8.20 -8.60
CA ALA A 97 5.76 -8.22 -9.40
C ALA A 97 6.98 -8.41 -8.51
N GLN A 98 7.85 -9.32 -8.91
CA GLN A 98 9.20 -9.46 -8.37
C GLN A 98 10.09 -8.41 -9.02
N ALA A 99 10.90 -7.68 -8.27
CA ALA A 99 11.70 -6.58 -8.75
C ALA A 99 13.19 -6.93 -8.87
N ASP A 100 13.82 -6.41 -9.91
CA ASP A 100 15.25 -6.11 -9.87
C ASP A 100 15.44 -4.83 -9.05
N ARG A 101 16.10 -4.92 -7.91
CA ARG A 101 16.28 -3.81 -6.98
C ARG A 101 17.07 -2.64 -7.57
N VAL A 102 18.05 -2.93 -8.42
CA VAL A 102 18.89 -1.91 -9.04
C VAL A 102 18.08 -1.14 -10.07
N LEU A 103 17.35 -1.83 -10.93
CA LEU A 103 16.49 -1.22 -11.94
C LEU A 103 15.37 -0.41 -11.30
N TYR A 104 14.73 -0.94 -10.24
CA TYR A 104 13.67 -0.22 -9.52
C TYR A 104 14.18 1.10 -8.91
N ARG A 105 15.30 1.03 -8.19
CA ARG A 105 15.92 2.22 -7.60
C ARG A 105 16.34 3.24 -8.66
N GLN A 106 16.90 2.77 -9.79
CA GLN A 106 17.25 3.62 -10.90
C GLN A 106 16.02 4.31 -11.51
N ALA A 107 14.93 3.58 -11.73
CA ALA A 107 13.69 4.15 -12.25
C ALA A 107 13.12 5.24 -11.31
N VAL A 108 13.11 4.98 -10.00
CA VAL A 108 12.67 5.95 -9.00
C VAL A 108 13.56 7.19 -9.00
N ARG A 109 14.87 7.01 -8.95
CA ARG A 109 15.85 8.13 -8.95
C ARG A 109 15.72 8.98 -10.19
N THR A 110 15.66 8.36 -11.37
CA THR A 110 15.51 9.09 -12.63
C THR A 110 14.24 9.93 -12.66
N ALA A 111 13.13 9.39 -12.16
CA ALA A 111 11.88 10.13 -12.10
C ALA A 111 11.97 11.36 -11.15
N LEU A 112 12.57 11.19 -9.97
CA LEU A 112 12.74 12.26 -8.99
C LEU A 112 13.67 13.36 -9.52
N GLU A 113 14.80 13.01 -10.11
CA GLU A 113 15.80 13.97 -10.63
C GLU A 113 15.27 14.79 -11.82
N ASN A 114 14.30 14.26 -12.56
CA ASN A 114 13.67 14.95 -13.69
C ASN A 114 12.32 15.62 -13.35
N GLN A 115 11.88 15.56 -12.09
CA GLN A 115 10.63 16.18 -11.68
C GLN A 115 10.81 17.68 -11.50
N PRO A 116 10.09 18.55 -12.27
CA PRO A 116 10.07 19.99 -12.02
C PRO A 116 9.62 20.31 -10.58
N ASN A 117 10.11 21.43 -10.04
CA ASN A 117 9.83 21.92 -8.69
C ASN A 117 10.33 21.03 -7.55
N LEU A 118 11.17 20.05 -7.82
CA LEU A 118 11.75 19.15 -6.82
C LEU A 118 13.26 19.33 -6.74
N MET A 119 13.73 19.68 -5.54
CA MET A 119 15.15 19.68 -5.17
C MET A 119 15.42 18.48 -4.25
N ILE A 120 16.49 17.74 -4.51
CA ILE A 120 16.98 16.65 -3.66
C ILE A 120 18.26 17.11 -2.97
N PHE A 121 18.34 16.93 -1.66
CA PHE A 121 19.50 17.34 -0.88
C PHE A 121 19.93 16.22 0.08
N GLN A 122 21.19 15.86 0.03
CA GLN A 122 21.74 14.77 0.85
C GLN A 122 22.26 15.29 2.18
N GLN A 123 21.44 15.20 3.21
CA GLN A 123 21.81 15.32 4.61
C GLN A 123 20.77 14.64 5.51
N PRO A 124 21.18 13.96 6.58
CA PRO A 124 20.27 13.54 7.63
C PRO A 124 19.62 14.74 8.30
N VAL A 125 18.34 14.60 8.67
CA VAL A 125 17.64 15.58 9.49
C VAL A 125 17.69 15.17 10.94
N GLU A 126 18.08 16.11 11.83
CA GLU A 126 18.18 15.87 13.26
C GLU A 126 17.15 16.62 14.11
N ASP A 127 16.57 17.71 13.56
CA ASP A 127 15.62 18.52 14.30
C ASP A 127 14.57 19.14 13.39
N LEU A 128 13.44 19.54 13.98
CA LEU A 128 12.37 20.31 13.35
C LEU A 128 12.31 21.71 13.96
N ILE A 129 12.10 22.71 13.12
CA ILE A 129 11.84 24.08 13.57
C ILE A 129 10.34 24.20 13.80
N VAL A 130 9.93 24.31 15.07
CA VAL A 130 8.53 24.46 15.48
C VAL A 130 8.36 25.79 16.19
N GLU A 131 7.45 26.61 15.74
CA GLU A 131 7.11 27.92 16.28
C GLU A 131 5.58 28.00 16.52
N ASN A 132 5.15 28.23 17.74
CA ASN A 132 3.73 28.37 18.11
C ASN A 132 2.85 27.20 17.59
N ASP A 133 3.26 25.96 17.88
CA ASP A 133 2.59 24.71 17.45
C ASP A 133 2.47 24.55 15.92
N ARG A 134 3.36 25.20 15.18
CA ARG A 134 3.47 25.11 13.72
C ARG A 134 4.88 24.73 13.32
N VAL A 135 5.02 23.75 12.44
CA VAL A 135 6.31 23.44 11.83
C VAL A 135 6.63 24.48 10.75
N VAL A 136 7.86 25.02 10.79
CA VAL A 136 8.32 26.05 9.84
C VAL A 136 9.62 25.68 9.15
N GLY A 137 10.15 24.48 9.38
CA GLY A 137 11.35 23.99 8.72
C GLY A 137 12.00 22.80 9.41
N ALA A 138 13.19 22.48 8.91
CA ALA A 138 14.01 21.35 9.40
C ALA A 138 15.49 21.77 9.56
N VAL A 139 16.20 21.05 10.42
CA VAL A 139 17.63 21.24 10.69
C VAL A 139 18.36 19.96 10.35
N THR A 140 19.39 20.04 9.54
CA THR A 140 20.24 18.91 9.17
C THR A 140 21.34 18.67 10.20
N GLN A 141 21.99 17.51 10.12
CA GLN A 141 23.11 17.10 10.98
C GLN A 141 24.27 18.13 10.99
N MET A 142 24.54 18.75 9.84
CA MET A 142 25.57 19.79 9.76
C MET A 142 25.11 21.17 10.28
N GLY A 143 23.89 21.27 10.82
CA GLY A 143 23.33 22.54 11.34
C GLY A 143 22.75 23.47 10.28
N LEU A 144 22.63 23.02 9.02
CA LEU A 144 21.96 23.78 7.95
C LEU A 144 20.44 23.74 8.18
N LYS A 145 19.80 24.89 8.13
CA LYS A 145 18.37 25.09 8.38
C LYS A 145 17.64 25.40 7.08
N PHE A 146 16.56 24.68 6.82
CA PHE A 146 15.66 24.93 5.71
C PHE A 146 14.31 25.41 6.23
N ARG A 147 13.72 26.40 5.56
CA ARG A 147 12.37 26.90 5.85
C ARG A 147 11.36 26.32 4.89
N ALA A 148 10.19 25.97 5.41
CA ALA A 148 9.05 25.54 4.61
C ALA A 148 7.72 25.86 5.31
N LYS A 149 6.64 25.87 4.53
CA LYS A 149 5.27 26.01 5.05
C LYS A 149 4.74 24.70 5.66
N ALA A 150 5.16 23.55 5.09
CA ALA A 150 4.77 22.21 5.56
C ALA A 150 5.97 21.25 5.52
N VAL A 151 5.94 20.24 6.41
CA VAL A 151 6.95 19.18 6.51
C VAL A 151 6.28 17.82 6.56
N VAL A 152 6.75 16.87 5.77
CA VAL A 152 6.30 15.48 5.75
C VAL A 152 7.41 14.57 6.26
N LEU A 153 7.14 13.82 7.33
CA LEU A 153 8.06 12.84 7.91
C LEU A 153 7.79 11.44 7.35
N THR A 154 8.82 10.84 6.74
CA THR A 154 8.73 9.51 6.10
C THR A 154 9.92 8.61 6.47
N VAL A 155 10.30 8.63 7.73
CA VAL A 155 11.61 8.17 8.24
C VAL A 155 11.78 6.64 8.38
N GLY A 156 10.76 5.84 8.11
CA GLY A 156 10.87 4.38 8.06
C GLY A 156 11.29 3.75 9.39
N THR A 157 12.20 2.79 9.34
CA THR A 157 12.73 2.05 10.50
C THR A 157 13.91 2.76 11.21
N PHE A 158 14.14 4.02 10.90
CA PHE A 158 15.34 4.75 11.33
C PHE A 158 15.20 5.43 12.69
N LEU A 159 13.98 5.80 13.12
CA LEU A 159 13.75 6.47 14.40
C LEU A 159 14.14 5.57 15.59
N ASP A 160 15.22 5.95 16.26
CA ASP A 160 15.83 5.17 17.34
C ASP A 160 15.96 3.68 16.97
N GLY A 161 16.38 3.43 15.73
CA GLY A 161 16.46 2.10 15.13
C GLY A 161 17.54 1.24 15.81
N LYS A 162 17.16 -0.01 16.13
CA LYS A 162 18.03 -0.98 16.79
C LYS A 162 17.95 -2.33 16.11
N ILE A 163 19.09 -2.82 15.61
CA ILE A 163 19.23 -4.09 14.91
C ILE A 163 19.61 -5.18 15.88
N HIS A 164 18.95 -6.33 15.78
CA HIS A 164 19.19 -7.51 16.64
C HIS A 164 19.54 -8.72 15.78
N ILE A 165 20.62 -9.43 16.15
CA ILE A 165 21.03 -10.73 15.60
C ILE A 165 21.41 -11.62 16.80
N GLY A 166 20.56 -12.59 17.13
CA GLY A 166 20.65 -13.27 18.39
C GLY A 166 20.51 -12.29 19.56
N LEU A 167 21.29 -12.47 20.60
CA LEU A 167 21.28 -11.59 21.77
C LEU A 167 22.13 -10.32 21.57
N GLU A 168 22.89 -10.24 20.48
CA GLU A 168 23.67 -9.06 20.11
C GLU A 168 22.80 -8.02 19.43
N ASN A 169 23.07 -6.74 19.71
CA ASN A 169 22.35 -5.64 19.08
C ASN A 169 23.25 -4.40 18.88
N TYR A 170 22.84 -3.56 17.94
CA TYR A 170 23.50 -2.29 17.67
C TYR A 170 22.53 -1.28 17.05
N SER A 171 22.84 0.01 17.19
CA SER A 171 22.03 1.08 16.60
C SER A 171 22.16 1.10 15.08
N GLY A 172 21.04 1.17 14.37
CA GLY A 172 21.00 1.22 12.92
C GLY A 172 19.59 1.42 12.43
N GLY A 173 19.40 2.12 11.31
CA GLY A 173 18.10 2.28 10.67
C GLY A 173 17.78 1.13 9.71
N ARG A 174 18.82 0.56 9.13
CA ARG A 174 18.87 -0.60 8.24
C ARG A 174 20.29 -1.14 8.28
N ALA A 175 20.53 -2.40 7.91
CA ALA A 175 21.88 -2.92 7.87
C ALA A 175 22.77 -2.08 6.95
N GLY A 176 23.83 -1.49 7.53
CA GLY A 176 24.75 -0.58 6.84
C GLY A 176 24.35 0.90 6.84
N ASP A 177 23.17 1.26 7.35
CA ASP A 177 22.72 2.66 7.42
C ASP A 177 22.58 3.13 8.89
N PRO A 178 22.96 4.37 9.20
CA PRO A 178 22.86 4.91 10.57
C PRO A 178 21.39 5.13 10.98
N PRO A 179 21.09 5.12 12.30
CA PRO A 179 19.77 5.46 12.82
C PRO A 179 19.56 6.98 12.88
N SER A 180 18.29 7.40 13.03
CA SER A 180 17.89 8.79 13.31
C SER A 180 17.54 8.93 14.80
N ILE A 181 18.55 9.10 15.66
CA ILE A 181 18.36 9.18 17.12
C ILE A 181 17.91 10.57 17.54
N SER A 182 18.64 11.63 17.10
CA SER A 182 18.33 13.02 17.47
C SER A 182 16.91 13.41 17.06
N LEU A 183 16.52 13.08 15.83
CA LEU A 183 15.16 13.33 15.35
C LEU A 183 14.11 12.58 16.18
N SER A 184 14.37 11.32 16.56
CA SER A 184 13.46 10.57 17.43
C SER A 184 13.30 11.25 18.80
N GLN A 185 14.39 11.69 19.42
CA GLN A 185 14.37 12.43 20.68
C GLN A 185 13.54 13.71 20.54
N ARG A 186 13.76 14.48 19.48
CA ARG A 186 12.99 15.68 19.20
C ARG A 186 11.48 15.42 19.07
N LEU A 187 11.10 14.37 18.34
CA LEU A 187 9.69 14.02 18.18
C LEU A 187 9.02 13.58 19.50
N ARG A 188 9.78 12.98 20.42
CA ARG A 188 9.29 12.60 21.75
C ARG A 188 9.01 13.80 22.67
N GLU A 189 9.58 14.97 22.38
CA GLU A 189 9.28 16.23 23.08
C GLU A 189 7.96 16.88 22.63
N LEU A 190 7.44 16.48 21.46
CA LEU A 190 6.18 16.97 20.94
C LEU A 190 5.01 16.19 21.58
N PRO A 191 3.79 16.78 21.63
CA PRO A 191 2.63 16.13 22.24
C PRO A 191 2.07 14.98 21.39
N LEU A 192 2.92 14.03 21.02
CA LEU A 192 2.63 12.87 20.18
C LEU A 192 2.88 11.58 20.96
N ARG A 193 1.99 10.61 20.79
CA ARG A 193 2.12 9.30 21.42
C ARG A 193 3.10 8.42 20.66
N VAL A 194 4.16 7.99 21.31
CA VAL A 194 5.20 7.13 20.73
C VAL A 194 5.13 5.73 21.32
N ASN A 195 5.39 4.74 20.47
CA ASN A 195 5.54 3.34 20.84
C ASN A 195 6.62 2.70 19.95
N ARG A 196 6.93 1.41 20.19
CA ARG A 196 7.93 0.68 19.41
C ARG A 196 7.29 -0.47 18.64
N LEU A 197 7.73 -0.66 17.40
CA LEU A 197 7.41 -1.81 16.56
C LEU A 197 8.69 -2.53 16.14
N LYS A 198 8.50 -3.77 15.69
CA LYS A 198 9.58 -4.61 15.18
C LYS A 198 9.22 -5.16 13.82
N THR A 199 10.18 -5.19 12.92
CA THR A 199 10.11 -5.98 11.68
C THR A 199 11.38 -6.80 11.52
N GLY A 200 11.45 -7.64 10.49
CA GLY A 200 12.61 -8.50 10.27
C GLY A 200 12.83 -8.82 8.80
N THR A 201 13.99 -9.33 8.50
CA THR A 201 14.40 -9.74 7.16
C THR A 201 15.12 -11.10 7.22
N PRO A 202 14.99 -11.96 6.19
CA PRO A 202 15.74 -13.21 6.13
C PRO A 202 17.22 -12.97 5.77
N PRO A 203 18.08 -13.98 5.98
CA PRO A 203 19.44 -13.96 5.43
C PRO A 203 19.38 -13.89 3.89
N ARG A 204 20.41 -13.36 3.27
CA ARG A 204 20.60 -13.38 1.80
C ARG A 204 21.56 -14.49 1.43
N ILE A 205 21.27 -15.18 0.36
CA ILE A 205 22.00 -16.39 -0.07
C ILE A 205 22.68 -16.14 -1.40
N ASP A 206 23.91 -16.67 -1.55
CA ASP A 206 24.62 -16.68 -2.84
C ASP A 206 23.98 -17.73 -3.76
N ALA A 207 23.36 -17.29 -4.83
CA ALA A 207 22.68 -18.13 -5.82
C ALA A 207 23.56 -19.23 -6.39
N ARG A 208 24.87 -18.96 -6.54
CA ARG A 208 25.84 -19.91 -7.10
C ARG A 208 26.06 -21.15 -6.20
N THR A 209 25.58 -21.11 -4.98
CA THR A 209 25.73 -22.17 -3.97
C THR A 209 24.42 -22.91 -3.71
N ILE A 210 23.34 -22.59 -4.43
CA ILE A 210 22.03 -23.26 -4.37
C ILE A 210 21.97 -24.30 -5.49
N ASP A 211 21.50 -25.49 -5.18
CA ASP A 211 21.18 -26.51 -6.18
C ASP A 211 19.74 -26.34 -6.67
N PHE A 212 19.57 -25.53 -7.72
CA PHE A 212 18.27 -25.29 -8.33
C PHE A 212 17.70 -26.51 -9.08
N SER A 213 18.53 -27.51 -9.41
CA SER A 213 18.11 -28.67 -10.20
C SER A 213 17.09 -29.55 -9.47
N VAL A 214 17.07 -29.50 -8.14
CA VAL A 214 16.14 -30.26 -7.29
C VAL A 214 14.92 -29.43 -6.87
N LEU A 215 14.84 -28.15 -7.25
CA LEU A 215 13.80 -27.24 -6.83
C LEU A 215 12.77 -26.98 -7.94
N ALA A 216 11.52 -26.79 -7.54
CA ALA A 216 10.45 -26.45 -8.47
C ALA A 216 10.54 -24.96 -8.91
N PRO A 217 10.65 -24.66 -10.21
CA PRO A 217 10.58 -23.29 -10.70
C PRO A 217 9.15 -22.77 -10.66
N GLN A 218 8.99 -21.50 -10.34
CA GLN A 218 7.74 -20.77 -10.45
C GLN A 218 7.91 -19.62 -11.45
N HIS A 219 7.30 -19.76 -12.62
CA HIS A 219 7.29 -18.74 -13.67
C HIS A 219 6.24 -17.66 -13.42
N GLY A 220 6.41 -16.52 -14.07
CA GLY A 220 5.39 -15.48 -14.17
C GLY A 220 4.23 -15.92 -15.07
N ASP A 221 3.18 -15.10 -15.10
CA ASP A 221 2.00 -15.35 -15.92
C ASP A 221 2.24 -15.00 -17.41
N THR A 222 1.49 -15.67 -18.28
CA THR A 222 1.46 -15.38 -19.72
C THR A 222 0.00 -15.21 -20.15
N PRO A 223 -0.38 -14.07 -20.76
CA PRO A 223 0.44 -12.90 -21.06
C PRO A 223 0.95 -12.20 -19.80
N ILE A 224 2.10 -11.48 -19.91
CA ILE A 224 2.73 -10.83 -18.75
C ILE A 224 1.83 -9.67 -18.29
N PRO A 225 1.40 -9.63 -17.01
CA PRO A 225 0.63 -8.54 -16.46
C PRO A 225 1.40 -7.21 -16.44
N VAL A 226 0.66 -6.10 -16.43
CA VAL A 226 1.18 -4.73 -16.35
C VAL A 226 0.58 -4.05 -15.12
N PHE A 227 1.39 -3.34 -14.35
CA PHE A 227 0.89 -2.62 -13.18
C PHE A 227 0.27 -1.27 -13.53
N SER A 228 1.00 -0.41 -14.25
CA SER A 228 0.55 0.94 -14.57
C SER A 228 -0.54 0.93 -15.64
N PHE A 229 -1.56 1.76 -15.46
CA PHE A 229 -2.55 2.05 -16.52
C PHE A 229 -1.91 2.72 -17.75
N MET A 230 -0.71 3.29 -17.59
CA MET A 230 0.09 3.89 -18.66
C MET A 230 1.09 2.91 -19.29
N GLY A 231 1.27 1.72 -18.71
CA GLY A 231 2.29 0.76 -19.08
C GLY A 231 1.88 -0.19 -20.21
N ASN A 232 2.86 -0.88 -20.73
CA ASN A 232 2.69 -2.03 -21.63
C ASN A 232 3.79 -3.08 -21.35
N ALA A 233 3.51 -4.33 -21.72
CA ALA A 233 4.42 -5.46 -21.44
C ALA A 233 5.78 -5.34 -22.14
N GLY A 234 5.92 -4.54 -23.20
CA GLY A 234 7.17 -4.28 -23.88
C GLY A 234 8.18 -3.44 -23.06
N GLN A 235 7.72 -2.82 -21.97
CA GLN A 235 8.58 -2.06 -21.05
C GLN A 235 9.27 -2.94 -20.01
N HIS A 236 8.80 -4.17 -19.82
CA HIS A 236 9.34 -5.09 -18.82
C HIS A 236 10.74 -5.58 -19.22
N PRO A 237 11.64 -5.71 -18.24
CA PRO A 237 12.93 -6.36 -18.48
C PRO A 237 12.74 -7.87 -18.73
N GLU A 238 13.85 -8.57 -18.98
CA GLU A 238 13.86 -10.03 -19.08
C GLU A 238 13.21 -10.67 -17.85
N GLN A 239 12.38 -11.70 -18.06
CA GLN A 239 11.63 -12.35 -16.99
C GLN A 239 12.41 -13.55 -16.43
N MET A 240 12.37 -13.72 -15.10
CA MET A 240 13.02 -14.80 -14.39
C MET A 240 12.01 -15.62 -13.58
N ALA A 241 12.33 -16.90 -13.36
CA ALA A 241 11.59 -17.72 -12.43
C ALA A 241 12.06 -17.50 -10.97
N CYS A 242 11.14 -17.59 -10.01
CA CYS A 242 11.46 -17.87 -8.63
C CYS A 242 11.49 -19.40 -8.42
N TYR A 243 12.09 -19.85 -7.32
CA TYR A 243 12.12 -21.27 -6.99
C TYR A 243 11.47 -21.53 -5.64
N ILE A 244 11.00 -22.75 -5.44
CA ILE A 244 10.28 -23.11 -4.21
C ILE A 244 11.07 -24.20 -3.48
N THR A 245 11.30 -23.97 -2.18
CA THR A 245 11.77 -24.97 -1.22
C THR A 245 10.88 -24.95 0.01
N TYR A 246 11.16 -25.80 0.97
CA TYR A 246 10.36 -25.96 2.19
C TYR A 246 11.25 -26.11 3.42
N THR A 247 10.79 -25.59 4.55
CA THR A 247 11.28 -26.05 5.85
C THR A 247 10.83 -27.49 6.08
N ASN A 248 11.47 -28.16 7.00
CA ASN A 248 11.16 -29.54 7.38
C ASN A 248 11.34 -29.74 8.89
N GLU A 249 11.11 -30.95 9.40
CA GLU A 249 11.21 -31.23 10.82
C GLU A 249 12.60 -30.89 11.40
N LYS A 250 13.68 -31.21 10.66
CA LYS A 250 15.05 -30.84 11.06
C LYS A 250 15.20 -29.33 11.20
N THR A 251 14.62 -28.55 10.28
CA THR A 251 14.60 -27.08 10.36
C THR A 251 13.88 -26.62 11.63
N HIS A 252 12.71 -27.23 11.90
CA HIS A 252 11.88 -26.87 13.06
C HIS A 252 12.56 -27.22 14.39
N ASP A 253 13.27 -28.36 14.45
CA ASP A 253 14.04 -28.75 15.63
C ASP A 253 15.20 -27.79 15.93
N VAL A 254 15.93 -27.37 14.89
CA VAL A 254 16.96 -26.34 15.03
C VAL A 254 16.38 -25.08 15.64
N ILE A 255 15.22 -24.63 15.19
CA ILE A 255 14.56 -23.42 15.71
C ILE A 255 14.10 -23.65 17.16
N ARG A 256 13.39 -24.73 17.47
CA ARG A 256 12.87 -25.04 18.80
C ARG A 256 13.98 -25.10 19.86
N ASN A 257 15.12 -25.69 19.48
CA ASN A 257 16.27 -25.86 20.38
C ASN A 257 17.08 -24.57 20.61
N ASN A 258 16.78 -23.48 19.91
CA ASN A 258 17.49 -22.20 20.01
C ASN A 258 16.59 -21.01 20.32
N LEU A 259 15.37 -21.23 20.81
CA LEU A 259 14.43 -20.14 21.14
C LEU A 259 14.95 -19.22 22.23
N ASP A 260 15.72 -19.75 23.20
CA ASP A 260 16.39 -19.00 24.26
C ASP A 260 17.44 -18.00 23.73
N ARG A 261 17.91 -18.20 22.51
CA ARG A 261 18.85 -17.33 21.80
C ARG A 261 18.16 -16.34 20.85
N SER A 262 16.83 -16.38 20.78
CA SER A 262 16.03 -15.41 20.01
C SER A 262 15.78 -14.15 20.85
N PRO A 263 16.09 -12.94 20.35
CA PRO A 263 15.88 -11.70 21.10
C PRO A 263 14.40 -11.42 21.41
N MET A 264 13.47 -11.98 20.62
CA MET A 264 12.02 -11.92 20.91
C MET A 264 11.64 -12.80 22.08
N TYR A 265 12.08 -14.06 22.08
CA TYR A 265 11.72 -15.04 23.12
C TYR A 265 12.50 -14.81 24.41
N ALA A 266 13.68 -14.22 24.32
CA ALA A 266 14.46 -13.78 25.48
C ALA A 266 13.96 -12.45 26.10
N GLY A 267 12.95 -11.80 25.53
CA GLY A 267 12.40 -10.55 26.05
C GLY A 267 13.27 -9.31 25.86
N ILE A 268 14.25 -9.35 24.95
CA ILE A 268 15.14 -8.22 24.65
C ILE A 268 14.45 -7.21 23.73
N ILE A 269 13.62 -7.68 22.78
CA ILE A 269 12.83 -6.84 21.91
C ILE A 269 11.52 -6.49 22.63
N GLU A 270 11.26 -5.18 22.79
CA GLU A 270 10.02 -4.65 23.36
C GLU A 270 8.93 -4.47 22.30
N GLY A 271 9.33 -4.21 21.05
CA GLY A 271 8.45 -3.95 19.93
C GLY A 271 7.64 -5.16 19.48
N ILE A 272 6.37 -4.96 19.16
CA ILE A 272 5.49 -6.01 18.63
C ILE A 272 5.80 -6.24 17.14
N GLY A 273 5.96 -7.51 16.76
CA GLY A 273 6.22 -7.91 15.38
C GLY A 273 4.94 -8.07 14.54
N PRO A 274 5.06 -8.10 13.20
CA PRO A 274 3.92 -8.22 12.30
C PRO A 274 3.27 -9.59 12.33
N ARG A 275 1.95 -9.64 12.49
CA ARG A 275 1.15 -10.87 12.49
C ARG A 275 1.20 -11.63 11.16
N TYR A 276 1.31 -10.91 10.06
CA TYR A 276 1.19 -11.46 8.69
C TYR A 276 2.53 -11.55 7.92
N CYS A 277 3.62 -11.26 8.56
CA CYS A 277 4.98 -11.59 8.12
C CYS A 277 5.79 -11.96 9.35
N PRO A 278 5.36 -13.00 10.10
CA PRO A 278 6.04 -13.41 11.31
C PRO A 278 7.43 -13.95 10.96
N SER A 279 8.33 -13.92 11.93
CA SER A 279 9.59 -14.63 11.82
C SER A 279 9.37 -16.13 11.66
N ILE A 280 10.37 -16.85 11.19
CA ILE A 280 10.23 -18.31 11.05
C ILE A 280 10.04 -18.97 12.43
N GLU A 281 10.64 -18.42 13.49
CA GLU A 281 10.45 -18.86 14.85
C GLU A 281 8.97 -18.77 15.26
N ASP A 282 8.33 -17.65 14.98
CA ASP A 282 6.91 -17.44 15.25
C ASP A 282 6.01 -18.41 14.46
N LYS A 283 6.37 -18.69 13.20
CA LYS A 283 5.61 -19.64 12.37
C LYS A 283 5.68 -21.06 12.94
N VAL A 284 6.87 -21.51 13.28
CA VAL A 284 7.10 -22.85 13.82
C VAL A 284 6.38 -23.02 15.16
N MET A 285 6.36 -22.00 16.01
CA MET A 285 5.69 -22.07 17.31
C MET A 285 4.17 -21.93 17.21
N ARG A 286 3.67 -21.02 16.38
CA ARG A 286 2.21 -20.78 16.23
C ARG A 286 1.50 -21.85 15.44
N PHE A 287 2.20 -22.51 14.52
CA PHE A 287 1.68 -23.56 13.64
C PHE A 287 2.44 -24.87 13.85
N ALA A 288 2.53 -25.28 15.12
CA ALA A 288 3.30 -26.47 15.53
C ALA A 288 2.84 -27.78 14.84
N ASP A 289 1.59 -27.84 14.40
CA ASP A 289 1.03 -28.99 13.66
C ASP A 289 1.48 -29.02 12.17
N ARG A 290 2.17 -28.00 11.69
CA ARG A 290 2.69 -27.92 10.33
C ARG A 290 4.10 -28.50 10.27
N ASN A 291 4.30 -29.55 9.47
CA ASN A 291 5.62 -30.17 9.29
C ASN A 291 6.52 -29.42 8.32
N ALA A 292 5.96 -28.49 7.52
CA ALA A 292 6.70 -27.71 6.53
C ALA A 292 6.06 -26.35 6.31
N HIS A 293 6.90 -25.35 6.02
CA HIS A 293 6.51 -24.04 5.53
C HIS A 293 7.16 -23.79 4.17
N GLN A 294 6.38 -23.30 3.22
CA GLN A 294 6.86 -22.96 1.88
C GLN A 294 7.77 -21.74 1.92
N ILE A 295 8.89 -21.82 1.23
CA ILE A 295 9.90 -20.76 1.09
C ILE A 295 10.09 -20.46 -0.40
N PHE A 296 9.97 -19.20 -0.75
CA PHE A 296 10.24 -18.74 -2.11
C PHE A 296 11.67 -18.20 -2.20
N LEU A 297 12.46 -18.76 -3.09
CA LEU A 297 13.78 -18.26 -3.42
C LEU A 297 13.64 -17.22 -4.52
N GLU A 298 13.70 -15.98 -4.14
CA GLU A 298 13.39 -14.82 -5.00
C GLU A 298 14.70 -14.16 -5.42
N PRO A 299 15.04 -14.08 -6.73
CA PRO A 299 16.21 -13.34 -7.20
C PRO A 299 16.05 -11.84 -6.91
N GLU A 300 17.12 -11.20 -6.48
CA GLU A 300 17.13 -9.76 -6.20
C GLU A 300 17.44 -8.89 -7.43
N GLY A 301 17.75 -9.50 -8.57
CA GLY A 301 17.98 -8.82 -9.84
C GLY A 301 18.53 -9.74 -10.92
N LEU A 302 18.49 -9.27 -12.15
CA LEU A 302 18.93 -10.00 -13.35
C LEU A 302 20.44 -10.34 -13.32
N THR A 303 21.23 -9.42 -12.79
CA THR A 303 22.70 -9.54 -12.72
C THR A 303 23.22 -9.80 -11.31
N SER A 304 22.33 -9.96 -10.33
CA SER A 304 22.67 -10.22 -8.94
C SER A 304 22.72 -11.71 -8.66
N ASN A 305 23.74 -12.16 -7.93
CA ASN A 305 23.80 -13.50 -7.36
C ASN A 305 23.14 -13.58 -5.96
N GLU A 306 22.42 -12.54 -5.56
CA GLU A 306 21.76 -12.47 -4.27
C GLU A 306 20.34 -13.02 -4.38
N ILE A 307 20.00 -14.01 -3.54
CA ILE A 307 18.66 -14.59 -3.42
C ILE A 307 18.05 -14.18 -2.07
N TYR A 308 16.81 -13.75 -2.13
CA TYR A 308 15.94 -13.48 -0.98
C TYR A 308 15.06 -14.71 -0.68
N PRO A 309 15.34 -15.48 0.40
CA PRO A 309 14.50 -16.61 0.78
C PRO A 309 13.27 -16.14 1.55
N ASN A 310 12.21 -15.80 0.82
CA ASN A 310 10.97 -15.28 1.39
C ASN A 310 10.27 -16.35 2.22
N GLY A 311 10.12 -16.08 3.51
CA GLY A 311 9.45 -16.97 4.44
C GLY A 311 10.29 -17.38 5.65
N ILE A 312 11.61 -17.16 5.65
CA ILE A 312 12.53 -17.47 6.75
C ILE A 312 13.13 -16.22 7.41
N SER A 313 12.38 -15.11 7.49
CA SER A 313 12.80 -13.98 8.31
C SER A 313 13.13 -14.45 9.71
N THR A 314 14.30 -14.05 10.22
CA THR A 314 14.80 -14.51 11.53
C THR A 314 15.73 -13.50 12.17
N SER A 315 15.74 -13.48 13.49
CA SER A 315 16.73 -12.77 14.31
C SER A 315 17.60 -13.70 15.16
N LEU A 316 17.53 -15.01 14.91
CA LEU A 316 18.39 -16.00 15.55
C LEU A 316 19.87 -15.72 15.24
N PRO A 317 20.81 -16.17 16.08
CA PRO A 317 22.24 -15.99 15.84
C PRO A 317 22.69 -16.61 14.51
N PHE A 318 23.79 -16.12 13.97
CA PHE A 318 24.27 -16.49 12.63
C PHE A 318 24.54 -18.00 12.46
N ASP A 319 25.10 -18.66 13.49
CA ASP A 319 25.30 -20.12 13.48
C ASP A 319 23.99 -20.90 13.35
N VAL A 320 22.92 -20.41 13.97
CA VAL A 320 21.58 -21.01 13.86
C VAL A 320 20.98 -20.73 12.49
N GLN A 321 21.17 -19.50 11.96
CA GLN A 321 20.72 -19.17 10.59
C GLN A 321 21.36 -20.10 9.55
N MET A 322 22.64 -20.42 9.68
CA MET A 322 23.31 -21.39 8.82
C MET A 322 22.67 -22.79 8.92
N GLN A 323 22.40 -23.27 10.13
CA GLN A 323 21.74 -24.57 10.32
C GLN A 323 20.34 -24.62 9.70
N ILE A 324 19.56 -23.55 9.86
CA ILE A 324 18.25 -23.39 9.23
C ILE A 324 18.37 -23.49 7.70
N VAL A 325 19.26 -22.69 7.11
CA VAL A 325 19.46 -22.69 5.65
C VAL A 325 19.91 -24.06 5.15
N HIS A 326 20.91 -24.66 5.77
CA HIS A 326 21.44 -25.96 5.33
C HIS A 326 20.50 -27.15 5.55
N SER A 327 19.45 -27.00 6.34
CA SER A 327 18.44 -28.05 6.55
C SER A 327 17.43 -28.17 5.42
N MET A 328 17.30 -27.15 4.54
CA MET A 328 16.31 -27.12 3.47
C MET A 328 16.86 -27.71 2.17
N GLU A 329 15.97 -28.34 1.39
CA GLU A 329 16.30 -28.96 0.12
C GLU A 329 16.87 -27.93 -0.87
N GLY A 330 17.93 -28.32 -1.59
CA GLY A 330 18.67 -27.47 -2.54
C GLY A 330 19.60 -26.46 -1.89
N MET A 331 19.60 -26.33 -0.55
CA MET A 331 20.35 -25.31 0.17
C MET A 331 21.41 -25.91 1.13
N GLN A 332 21.69 -27.19 1.06
CA GLN A 332 22.63 -27.88 1.95
C GLN A 332 24.06 -27.28 1.94
N ASN A 333 24.47 -26.71 0.82
CA ASN A 333 25.78 -26.07 0.64
C ASN A 333 25.67 -24.55 0.44
N ALA A 334 24.49 -23.97 0.68
CA ALA A 334 24.23 -22.56 0.44
C ALA A 334 25.05 -21.65 1.37
N ARG A 335 25.57 -20.57 0.82
CA ARG A 335 26.34 -19.57 1.58
C ARG A 335 25.47 -18.35 1.87
N ILE A 336 25.40 -17.98 3.14
CA ILE A 336 24.78 -16.72 3.56
C ILE A 336 25.79 -15.60 3.30
N ILE A 337 25.36 -14.60 2.52
CA ILE A 337 26.18 -13.42 2.22
C ILE A 337 25.78 -12.19 3.05
N ARG A 338 24.57 -12.18 3.63
CA ARG A 338 24.10 -11.20 4.59
C ARG A 338 23.26 -11.93 5.64
N PRO A 339 23.51 -11.72 6.96
CA PRO A 339 22.65 -12.33 7.98
C PRO A 339 21.26 -11.72 7.96
N GLY A 340 20.27 -12.54 8.35
CA GLY A 340 18.95 -12.05 8.73
C GLY A 340 19.02 -11.29 10.05
N TYR A 341 18.10 -10.34 10.26
CA TYR A 341 18.04 -9.56 11.47
C TYR A 341 16.62 -9.08 11.77
N ALA A 342 16.36 -8.74 13.02
CA ALA A 342 15.22 -7.94 13.39
C ALA A 342 15.64 -6.49 13.57
N ILE A 343 14.76 -5.57 13.23
CA ILE A 343 14.92 -4.16 13.55
C ILE A 343 13.74 -3.68 14.37
N GLU A 344 14.04 -3.00 15.45
CA GLU A 344 13.11 -2.34 16.35
C GLU A 344 13.24 -0.84 16.20
N TYR A 345 12.14 -0.11 16.17
CA TYR A 345 12.13 1.31 15.87
C TYR A 345 10.92 2.01 16.48
N ASP A 346 11.02 3.32 16.66
CA ASP A 346 9.91 4.15 17.11
C ASP A 346 8.88 4.35 16.01
N PHE A 347 7.61 4.28 16.40
CA PHE A 347 6.47 4.75 15.59
C PHE A 347 5.56 5.63 16.44
N PHE A 348 4.77 6.45 15.77
CA PHE A 348 3.84 7.36 16.43
C PHE A 348 2.41 6.91 16.20
N ASP A 349 1.57 7.05 17.24
CA ASP A 349 0.19 6.59 17.18
C ASP A 349 -0.58 7.37 16.10
N PRO A 350 -1.04 6.71 15.02
CA PRO A 350 -1.67 7.40 13.91
C PRO A 350 -3.05 8.00 14.26
N ARG A 351 -3.60 7.72 15.45
CA ARG A 351 -4.79 8.41 15.98
C ARG A 351 -4.51 9.88 16.30
N ASP A 352 -3.25 10.27 16.41
CA ASP A 352 -2.82 11.67 16.57
C ASP A 352 -2.83 12.45 15.25
N LEU A 353 -3.22 11.80 14.14
CA LEU A 353 -3.33 12.39 12.81
C LEU A 353 -4.78 12.60 12.40
N LYS A 354 -5.00 13.66 11.61
CA LYS A 354 -6.23 13.86 10.82
C LYS A 354 -6.26 12.85 9.65
N PRO A 355 -7.41 12.63 8.99
CA PRO A 355 -7.49 11.82 7.77
C PRO A 355 -6.59 12.31 6.62
N THR A 356 -6.17 13.57 6.64
CA THR A 356 -5.19 14.17 5.72
C THR A 356 -3.74 13.78 6.03
N LEU A 357 -3.50 12.99 7.08
CA LEU A 357 -2.22 12.63 7.67
C LEU A 357 -1.45 13.81 8.31
N GLU A 358 -2.10 14.96 8.48
CA GLU A 358 -1.58 16.07 9.28
C GLU A 358 -1.72 15.76 10.78
N SER A 359 -0.72 16.15 11.56
CA SER A 359 -0.80 16.10 13.03
C SER A 359 -1.99 16.93 13.56
N LYS A 360 -2.70 16.40 14.57
CA LYS A 360 -3.74 17.13 15.29
C LYS A 360 -3.18 18.24 16.19
N PHE A 361 -1.88 18.18 16.51
CA PHE A 361 -1.24 19.06 17.51
C PHE A 361 -0.27 20.07 16.90
N ILE A 362 0.43 19.69 15.83
CA ILE A 362 1.42 20.54 15.16
C ILE A 362 0.95 20.83 13.74
N GLN A 363 0.62 22.08 13.48
CA GLN A 363 0.13 22.52 12.17
C GLN A 363 1.22 22.39 11.10
N GLY A 364 0.84 21.95 9.90
CA GLY A 364 1.74 21.77 8.77
C GLY A 364 2.69 20.58 8.88
N LEU A 365 2.60 19.75 9.93
CA LEU A 365 3.40 18.56 10.13
C LEU A 365 2.60 17.30 9.73
N PHE A 366 3.10 16.54 8.75
CA PHE A 366 2.48 15.35 8.20
C PHE A 366 3.34 14.12 8.43
N PHE A 367 2.72 12.96 8.62
CA PHE A 367 3.41 11.68 8.79
C PHE A 367 2.94 10.67 7.75
N ALA A 368 3.88 9.92 7.16
CA ALA A 368 3.55 8.88 6.20
C ALA A 368 4.50 7.66 6.28
N GLY A 369 3.94 6.47 6.09
CA GLY A 369 4.68 5.22 6.06
C GLY A 369 4.83 4.56 7.43
N GLN A 370 5.97 3.94 7.69
CA GLN A 370 6.20 3.14 8.91
C GLN A 370 6.11 3.94 10.20
N ILE A 371 6.36 5.23 10.17
CA ILE A 371 6.18 6.12 11.32
C ILE A 371 4.74 6.08 11.88
N ASN A 372 3.76 5.70 11.03
CA ASN A 372 2.35 5.54 11.39
C ASN A 372 1.99 4.09 11.77
N GLY A 373 2.98 3.21 11.92
CA GLY A 373 2.77 1.82 12.33
C GLY A 373 2.41 0.87 11.19
N THR A 374 2.57 1.24 9.93
CA THR A 374 2.41 0.33 8.79
C THR A 374 3.70 -0.41 8.46
N THR A 375 3.57 -1.59 7.84
CA THR A 375 4.71 -2.32 7.25
C THR A 375 4.35 -2.74 5.83
N GLY A 376 5.04 -2.19 4.86
CA GLY A 376 4.89 -2.48 3.45
C GLY A 376 5.19 -1.27 2.60
N TYR A 377 5.80 -1.51 1.44
CA TYR A 377 6.17 -0.47 0.49
C TYR A 377 4.94 0.25 -0.07
N GLU A 378 3.89 -0.52 -0.32
CA GLU A 378 2.64 -0.06 -0.93
C GLU A 378 1.85 0.82 0.04
N GLU A 379 1.76 0.42 1.31
CA GLU A 379 1.14 1.21 2.36
C GLU A 379 1.92 2.52 2.60
N ALA A 380 3.24 2.46 2.54
CA ALA A 380 4.10 3.63 2.68
C ALA A 380 3.92 4.60 1.51
N ALA A 381 3.93 4.08 0.28
CA ALA A 381 3.73 4.87 -0.94
C ALA A 381 2.35 5.54 -0.98
N ALA A 382 1.29 4.81 -0.62
CA ALA A 382 -0.07 5.33 -0.57
C ALA A 382 -0.21 6.48 0.43
N GLN A 383 0.32 6.32 1.65
CA GLN A 383 0.36 7.39 2.64
C GLN A 383 1.23 8.56 2.19
N GLY A 384 2.38 8.27 1.58
CA GLY A 384 3.29 9.28 1.06
C GLY A 384 2.63 10.19 0.04
N LEU A 385 1.95 9.61 -0.96
CA LEU A 385 1.21 10.35 -1.95
C LEU A 385 0.16 11.27 -1.30
N LEU A 386 -0.63 10.73 -0.37
CA LEU A 386 -1.68 11.50 0.32
C LEU A 386 -1.10 12.61 1.20
N ALA A 387 -0.04 12.33 1.96
CA ALA A 387 0.60 13.33 2.81
C ALA A 387 1.28 14.43 1.99
N GLY A 388 1.96 14.09 0.89
CA GLY A 388 2.57 15.05 -0.02
C GLY A 388 1.54 15.94 -0.70
N LEU A 389 0.43 15.36 -1.18
CA LEU A 389 -0.73 16.09 -1.69
C LEU A 389 -1.25 17.10 -0.65
N ASN A 390 -1.53 16.64 0.56
CA ASN A 390 -2.12 17.49 1.60
C ASN A 390 -1.14 18.52 2.15
N ALA A 391 0.15 18.22 2.20
CA ALA A 391 1.18 19.21 2.53
C ALA A 391 1.25 20.32 1.48
N GLY A 392 1.15 19.97 0.18
CA GLY A 392 1.05 20.93 -0.90
C GLY A 392 -0.22 21.80 -0.83
N ARG A 393 -1.37 21.19 -0.58
CA ARG A 393 -2.64 21.91 -0.38
C ARG A 393 -2.57 22.86 0.83
N TYR A 394 -2.03 22.38 1.94
CA TYR A 394 -1.79 23.21 3.12
C TYR A 394 -0.89 24.40 2.82
N ALA A 395 0.19 24.20 2.05
CA ALA A 395 1.11 25.26 1.66
C ALA A 395 0.45 26.32 0.75
N ASN A 396 -0.54 25.91 -0.04
CA ASN A 396 -1.35 26.76 -0.91
C ASN A 396 -2.60 27.34 -0.23
N GLU A 397 -2.81 27.04 1.06
CA GLU A 397 -4.00 27.42 1.82
C GLU A 397 -5.31 26.81 1.29
N ASP A 398 -5.21 25.67 0.61
CA ASP A 398 -6.34 24.89 0.13
C ASP A 398 -6.83 23.92 1.20
N GLU A 399 -8.12 23.53 1.13
CA GLU A 399 -8.69 22.50 1.98
C GLU A 399 -8.04 21.13 1.73
N GLY A 400 -7.71 20.40 2.79
CA GLY A 400 -7.16 19.05 2.69
C GLY A 400 -8.16 18.04 2.10
N TRP A 401 -7.65 17.00 1.46
CA TRP A 401 -8.45 15.92 0.89
C TRP A 401 -8.02 14.56 1.40
N SER A 402 -8.99 13.69 1.63
CA SER A 402 -8.77 12.26 1.90
C SER A 402 -9.91 11.47 1.26
N PRO A 403 -9.62 10.36 0.56
CA PRO A 403 -10.68 9.52 0.02
C PRO A 403 -11.42 8.80 1.15
N ARG A 404 -12.73 8.58 0.95
CA ARG A 404 -13.53 7.79 1.88
C ARG A 404 -13.28 6.29 1.69
N ARG A 405 -13.73 5.49 2.65
CA ARG A 405 -13.62 4.01 2.64
C ARG A 405 -14.34 3.35 1.45
N ASP A 406 -15.40 3.98 0.94
CA ASP A 406 -16.14 3.51 -0.25
C ASP A 406 -15.49 3.91 -1.57
N GLN A 407 -14.52 4.83 -1.56
CA GLN A 407 -13.86 5.35 -2.76
C GLN A 407 -12.52 4.68 -3.06
N ALA A 408 -11.78 4.30 -2.02
CA ALA A 408 -10.42 3.76 -2.18
C ALA A 408 -9.98 2.88 -1.02
N TYR A 409 -9.10 1.90 -1.31
CA TYR A 409 -8.31 1.20 -0.28
C TYR A 409 -7.40 2.16 0.49
N LEU A 410 -6.89 3.20 -0.16
CA LEU A 410 -6.19 4.29 0.50
C LEU A 410 -7.07 4.96 1.57
N GLY A 411 -8.37 5.14 1.30
CA GLY A 411 -9.33 5.64 2.28
C GLY A 411 -9.54 4.68 3.44
N VAL A 412 -9.65 3.37 3.15
CA VAL A 412 -9.72 2.33 4.20
C VAL A 412 -8.47 2.36 5.08
N LEU A 413 -7.28 2.42 4.46
CA LEU A 413 -5.99 2.48 5.17
C LEU A 413 -5.93 3.65 6.16
N VAL A 414 -6.21 4.85 5.67
CA VAL A 414 -6.09 6.07 6.47
C VAL A 414 -7.16 6.15 7.56
N ASP A 415 -8.38 5.74 7.25
CA ASP A 415 -9.46 5.70 8.24
C ASP A 415 -9.16 4.67 9.35
N ASP A 416 -8.69 3.47 9.01
CA ASP A 416 -8.28 2.47 10.00
C ASP A 416 -7.17 3.02 10.92
N LEU A 417 -6.15 3.65 10.34
CA LEU A 417 -5.03 4.21 11.11
C LEU A 417 -5.47 5.35 12.02
N SER A 418 -6.17 6.35 11.50
CA SER A 418 -6.53 7.56 12.25
C SER A 418 -7.65 7.34 13.27
N THR A 419 -8.45 6.28 13.11
CA THR A 419 -9.60 5.96 13.98
C THR A 419 -9.30 4.84 14.96
N LEU A 420 -8.82 3.70 14.47
CA LEU A 420 -8.55 2.51 15.29
C LEU A 420 -7.14 2.52 15.87
N GLY A 421 -6.19 3.16 15.17
CA GLY A 421 -4.78 3.02 15.45
C GLY A 421 -4.27 1.61 15.15
N THR A 422 -3.06 1.31 15.61
CA THR A 422 -2.52 -0.04 15.48
C THR A 422 -1.70 -0.43 16.71
N LYS A 423 -1.87 -1.68 17.15
CA LYS A 423 -1.07 -2.28 18.21
C LYS A 423 0.03 -3.19 17.67
N GLU A 424 -0.09 -3.60 16.41
CA GLU A 424 0.86 -4.43 15.67
C GLU A 424 1.06 -3.82 14.28
N PRO A 425 2.17 -4.10 13.57
CA PRO A 425 2.39 -3.54 12.23
C PRO A 425 1.20 -3.75 11.30
N TYR A 426 0.59 -2.65 10.85
CA TYR A 426 -0.58 -2.67 9.98
C TYR A 426 -0.20 -3.10 8.56
N ARG A 427 -1.01 -3.98 7.97
CA ARG A 427 -0.94 -4.37 6.55
C ARG A 427 -2.32 -4.31 5.90
N MET A 428 -2.34 -3.90 4.64
CA MET A 428 -3.55 -3.90 3.84
C MET A 428 -3.89 -5.32 3.34
N PHE A 429 -5.14 -5.69 3.52
CA PHE A 429 -5.76 -6.89 2.97
C PHE A 429 -7.13 -6.57 2.40
N THR A 430 -7.58 -7.34 1.42
CA THR A 430 -8.93 -7.16 0.87
C THR A 430 -10.05 -7.35 1.90
N SER A 431 -9.78 -8.11 2.98
CA SER A 431 -10.73 -8.30 4.08
C SER A 431 -11.02 -7.05 4.91
N ARG A 432 -10.18 -6.01 4.80
CA ARG A 432 -10.39 -4.73 5.50
C ARG A 432 -11.41 -3.83 4.82
N ALA A 433 -11.67 -4.04 3.53
CA ALA A 433 -12.62 -3.26 2.75
C ALA A 433 -14.02 -3.89 2.80
N GLU A 434 -15.02 -3.09 3.08
CA GLU A 434 -16.44 -3.46 3.07
C GLU A 434 -16.97 -3.62 1.63
N TYR A 435 -16.50 -2.76 0.72
CA TYR A 435 -17.01 -2.60 -0.65
C TYR A 435 -16.05 -3.14 -1.72
N ARG A 436 -15.58 -4.40 -1.56
CA ARG A 436 -14.52 -4.98 -2.42
C ARG A 436 -14.85 -5.00 -3.90
N LEU A 437 -16.11 -5.16 -4.25
CA LEU A 437 -16.53 -5.17 -5.66
C LEU A 437 -16.45 -3.78 -6.29
N MET A 438 -16.62 -2.73 -5.49
CA MET A 438 -16.42 -1.35 -5.94
C MET A 438 -14.93 -0.99 -6.01
N LEU A 439 -14.13 -1.49 -5.05
CA LEU A 439 -12.72 -1.15 -4.87
C LEU A 439 -11.77 -2.15 -5.55
N ARG A 440 -12.04 -2.48 -6.82
CA ARG A 440 -11.20 -3.43 -7.55
C ARG A 440 -9.89 -2.79 -8.01
N GLU A 441 -8.90 -3.65 -8.26
CA GLU A 441 -7.61 -3.24 -8.83
C GLU A 441 -7.77 -2.68 -10.25
N ASP A 442 -8.59 -3.37 -11.05
CA ASP A 442 -8.82 -3.08 -12.46
C ASP A 442 -9.53 -1.75 -12.74
N ASN A 443 -10.28 -1.21 -11.78
CA ASN A 443 -11.07 0.01 -11.93
C ASN A 443 -10.53 1.22 -11.14
N ALA A 444 -9.32 1.15 -10.61
CA ALA A 444 -8.79 2.22 -9.77
C ALA A 444 -8.73 3.57 -10.51
N ASP A 445 -8.39 3.56 -11.80
CA ASP A 445 -8.38 4.75 -12.64
C ASP A 445 -9.78 5.34 -12.83
N LEU A 446 -10.80 4.50 -13.06
CA LEU A 446 -12.18 4.94 -13.20
C LEU A 446 -12.75 5.58 -11.91
N ARG A 447 -12.17 5.26 -10.75
CA ARG A 447 -12.58 5.82 -9.44
C ARG A 447 -11.81 7.09 -9.05
N LEU A 448 -10.54 7.21 -9.42
CA LEU A 448 -9.62 8.15 -8.81
C LEU A 448 -8.92 9.11 -9.80
N THR A 449 -8.79 8.76 -11.09
CA THR A 449 -7.98 9.58 -12.02
C THR A 449 -8.62 10.96 -12.27
N GLU A 450 -9.93 11.06 -12.37
CA GLU A 450 -10.63 12.34 -12.50
C GLU A 450 -10.35 13.23 -11.27
N LYS A 451 -10.48 12.66 -10.07
CA LYS A 451 -10.14 13.37 -8.84
C LYS A 451 -8.67 13.75 -8.75
N GLY A 452 -7.77 12.88 -9.19
CA GLY A 452 -6.34 13.17 -9.29
C GLY A 452 -6.05 14.34 -10.24
N ARG A 453 -6.80 14.44 -11.34
CA ARG A 453 -6.71 15.58 -12.27
C ARG A 453 -7.16 16.88 -11.62
N GLU A 454 -8.30 16.85 -10.95
CA GLU A 454 -8.82 18.00 -10.19
C GLU A 454 -7.83 18.48 -9.11
N LEU A 455 -7.15 17.56 -8.44
CA LEU A 455 -6.17 17.84 -7.39
C LEU A 455 -4.78 18.27 -7.91
N GLY A 456 -4.57 18.29 -9.23
CA GLY A 456 -3.30 18.68 -9.84
C GLY A 456 -2.22 17.58 -9.85
N LEU A 457 -2.57 16.32 -9.55
CA LEU A 457 -1.64 15.18 -9.52
C LEU A 457 -1.46 14.51 -10.87
N VAL A 458 -2.48 14.53 -11.72
CA VAL A 458 -2.55 13.81 -13.00
C VAL A 458 -2.17 14.75 -14.13
N ASP A 459 -1.15 14.37 -14.90
CA ASP A 459 -0.66 15.09 -16.07
C ASP A 459 -1.57 14.91 -17.30
N ASP A 460 -1.25 15.66 -18.37
CA ASP A 460 -2.04 15.64 -19.60
C ASP A 460 -1.99 14.28 -20.33
N ALA A 461 -0.86 13.59 -20.27
CA ALA A 461 -0.72 12.29 -20.94
C ALA A 461 -1.60 11.22 -20.27
N ARG A 462 -1.58 11.15 -18.93
CA ARG A 462 -2.43 10.24 -18.16
C ARG A 462 -3.91 10.58 -18.33
N TRP A 463 -4.24 11.88 -18.30
CA TRP A 463 -5.61 12.33 -18.50
C TRP A 463 -6.15 11.94 -19.88
N ALA A 464 -5.34 12.14 -20.95
CA ALA A 464 -5.71 11.74 -22.31
C ALA A 464 -5.95 10.23 -22.41
N ARG A 465 -5.04 9.41 -21.86
CA ARG A 465 -5.16 7.94 -21.86
C ARG A 465 -6.41 7.47 -21.10
N PHE A 466 -6.69 8.08 -19.96
CA PHE A 466 -7.88 7.79 -19.15
C PHE A 466 -9.16 8.15 -19.90
N SER A 467 -9.23 9.36 -20.49
CA SER A 467 -10.39 9.84 -21.22
C SER A 467 -10.69 8.96 -22.44
N GLU A 468 -9.66 8.56 -23.19
CA GLU A 468 -9.77 7.65 -24.32
C GLU A 468 -10.30 6.26 -23.89
N LYS A 469 -9.79 5.70 -22.78
CA LYS A 469 -10.27 4.44 -22.22
C LYS A 469 -11.75 4.52 -21.84
N LEU A 470 -12.15 5.60 -21.15
CA LEU A 470 -13.52 5.80 -20.72
C LEU A 470 -14.48 5.87 -21.93
N GLU A 471 -14.10 6.63 -22.96
CA GLU A 471 -14.88 6.74 -24.20
C GLU A 471 -15.00 5.38 -24.91
N ARG A 472 -13.93 4.61 -25.00
CA ARG A 472 -13.94 3.26 -25.61
C ARG A 472 -14.86 2.30 -24.88
N ILE A 473 -14.88 2.33 -23.55
CA ILE A 473 -15.78 1.51 -22.72
C ILE A 473 -17.24 1.84 -23.07
N GLU A 474 -17.60 3.13 -23.08
CA GLU A 474 -18.99 3.53 -23.34
C GLU A 474 -19.42 3.22 -24.78
N GLN A 475 -18.56 3.52 -25.77
CA GLN A 475 -18.84 3.20 -27.19
C GLN A 475 -19.03 1.69 -27.39
N GLU A 476 -18.20 0.86 -26.76
CA GLU A 476 -18.29 -0.59 -26.90
C GLU A 476 -19.55 -1.15 -26.23
N ARG A 477 -19.87 -0.68 -25.02
CA ARG A 477 -21.12 -1.06 -24.37
C ARG A 477 -22.34 -0.67 -25.21
N GLN A 478 -22.34 0.54 -25.82
CA GLN A 478 -23.42 0.97 -26.71
C GLN A 478 -23.48 0.09 -27.97
N ARG A 479 -22.31 -0.21 -28.59
CA ARG A 479 -22.26 -1.11 -29.75
C ARG A 479 -22.87 -2.48 -29.45
N LEU A 480 -22.53 -3.07 -28.30
CA LEU A 480 -23.07 -4.38 -27.87
C LEU A 480 -24.57 -4.32 -27.58
N ARG A 481 -25.12 -3.21 -27.10
CA ARG A 481 -26.57 -3.02 -26.93
C ARG A 481 -27.32 -2.91 -28.25
N ASP A 482 -26.70 -2.32 -29.27
CA ASP A 482 -27.31 -2.08 -30.56
C ASP A 482 -27.33 -3.32 -31.48
N ILE A 483 -26.47 -4.31 -31.23
CA ILE A 483 -26.36 -5.53 -32.02
C ILE A 483 -27.25 -6.62 -31.42
N TRP A 484 -28.27 -7.04 -32.15
CA TRP A 484 -29.20 -8.07 -31.74
C TRP A 484 -28.96 -9.40 -32.47
N MET A 485 -29.02 -10.50 -31.75
CA MET A 485 -29.00 -11.86 -32.28
C MET A 485 -30.41 -12.47 -32.16
N HIS A 486 -30.96 -12.91 -33.26
CA HIS A 486 -32.26 -13.58 -33.31
C HIS A 486 -32.08 -15.10 -33.34
N PRO A 487 -33.02 -15.90 -32.75
CA PRO A 487 -32.92 -17.37 -32.73
C PRO A 487 -32.93 -18.03 -34.14
N HIS A 488 -33.35 -17.30 -35.15
CA HIS A 488 -33.42 -17.80 -36.53
C HIS A 488 -32.40 -17.11 -37.47
N ALA A 489 -31.42 -16.39 -36.93
CA ALA A 489 -30.36 -15.76 -37.72
C ALA A 489 -29.42 -16.83 -38.31
N GLU A 490 -28.90 -16.59 -39.53
CA GLU A 490 -27.97 -17.52 -40.22
C GLU A 490 -26.73 -17.88 -39.35
N ASN A 491 -26.28 -16.97 -38.52
CA ASN A 491 -25.07 -17.13 -37.68
C ASN A 491 -25.40 -17.43 -36.23
N VAL A 492 -26.65 -17.75 -35.88
CA VAL A 492 -27.05 -18.05 -34.48
C VAL A 492 -26.30 -19.24 -33.88
N GLU A 493 -25.91 -20.23 -34.69
CA GLU A 493 -25.14 -21.37 -34.22
C GLU A 493 -23.78 -20.99 -33.64
N GLN A 494 -23.16 -19.91 -34.11
CA GLN A 494 -21.91 -19.39 -33.51
C GLN A 494 -22.14 -18.89 -32.09
N VAL A 495 -23.31 -18.37 -31.76
CA VAL A 495 -23.73 -17.96 -30.43
C VAL A 495 -24.13 -19.17 -29.59
N ASN A 496 -24.93 -20.10 -30.17
CA ASN A 496 -25.45 -21.28 -29.48
C ASN A 496 -24.33 -22.15 -28.93
N VAL A 497 -23.17 -22.24 -29.60
CA VAL A 497 -22.00 -22.98 -29.14
C VAL A 497 -21.43 -22.40 -27.83
N LEU A 498 -21.61 -21.10 -27.60
CA LEU A 498 -21.15 -20.41 -26.37
C LEU A 498 -22.13 -20.61 -25.20
N LEU A 499 -23.39 -20.98 -25.49
CA LEU A 499 -24.45 -21.03 -24.51
C LEU A 499 -24.68 -22.43 -23.96
N LYS A 500 -25.11 -22.55 -22.71
CA LYS A 500 -25.55 -23.82 -22.10
C LYS A 500 -26.81 -24.38 -22.72
N ALA A 501 -27.65 -23.53 -23.30
CA ALA A 501 -28.84 -23.88 -24.05
C ALA A 501 -29.00 -22.92 -25.24
N PRO A 502 -29.53 -23.41 -26.41
CA PRO A 502 -29.74 -22.58 -27.59
C PRO A 502 -30.56 -21.33 -27.28
N LEU A 503 -30.32 -20.27 -28.04
CA LEU A 503 -31.03 -19.01 -27.92
C LEU A 503 -32.50 -19.20 -28.23
N SER A 504 -33.38 -18.95 -27.27
CA SER A 504 -34.84 -19.12 -27.41
C SER A 504 -35.59 -17.81 -27.70
N ARG A 505 -34.97 -16.68 -27.47
CA ARG A 505 -35.48 -15.34 -27.77
C ARG A 505 -34.35 -14.47 -28.30
N GLU A 506 -34.68 -13.37 -28.94
CA GLU A 506 -33.69 -12.37 -29.30
C GLU A 506 -32.96 -11.84 -28.07
N ALA A 507 -31.66 -11.57 -28.21
CA ALA A 507 -30.81 -10.99 -27.18
C ALA A 507 -29.74 -10.09 -27.81
N ASN A 508 -29.43 -8.97 -27.16
CA ASN A 508 -28.34 -8.13 -27.60
C ASN A 508 -26.99 -8.59 -27.06
N GLY A 509 -25.90 -7.98 -27.53
CA GLY A 509 -24.56 -8.37 -27.11
C GLY A 509 -24.32 -8.23 -25.61
N GLU A 510 -24.85 -7.19 -24.94
CA GLU A 510 -24.74 -7.07 -23.47
C GLU A 510 -25.50 -8.17 -22.73
N GLU A 511 -26.70 -8.54 -23.17
CA GLU A 511 -27.48 -9.64 -22.59
C GLU A 511 -26.76 -10.98 -22.74
N LEU A 512 -26.09 -11.20 -23.86
CA LEU A 512 -25.27 -12.40 -24.08
C LEU A 512 -24.03 -12.40 -23.19
N LEU A 513 -23.32 -11.27 -23.11
CA LEU A 513 -22.12 -11.13 -22.27
C LEU A 513 -22.43 -11.25 -20.76
N ARG A 514 -23.64 -10.88 -20.33
CA ARG A 514 -24.09 -11.01 -18.94
C ARG A 514 -24.20 -12.46 -18.49
N ARG A 515 -24.25 -13.42 -19.41
CA ARG A 515 -24.32 -14.85 -19.09
C ARG A 515 -22.97 -15.34 -18.55
N PRO A 516 -22.94 -16.10 -17.43
CA PRO A 516 -21.68 -16.56 -16.80
C PRO A 516 -20.75 -17.35 -17.73
N GLU A 517 -21.33 -18.09 -18.67
CA GLU A 517 -20.61 -18.95 -19.60
C GLU A 517 -20.00 -18.22 -20.80
N VAL A 518 -20.34 -16.96 -21.04
CA VAL A 518 -19.87 -16.17 -22.18
C VAL A 518 -18.89 -15.11 -21.70
N ASP A 519 -17.65 -15.13 -22.16
CA ASP A 519 -16.69 -14.05 -21.95
C ASP A 519 -16.64 -13.11 -23.16
N TYR A 520 -16.01 -11.95 -22.99
CA TYR A 520 -15.92 -10.92 -24.03
C TYR A 520 -15.18 -11.43 -25.29
N THR A 521 -14.09 -12.18 -25.12
CA THR A 521 -13.30 -12.72 -26.23
C THR A 521 -14.10 -13.72 -27.04
N GLN A 522 -14.82 -14.61 -26.36
CA GLN A 522 -15.72 -15.58 -27.00
C GLN A 522 -16.85 -14.86 -27.77
N LEU A 523 -17.50 -13.88 -27.13
CA LEU A 523 -18.58 -13.13 -27.78
C LEU A 523 -18.10 -12.42 -29.06
N THR A 524 -16.95 -11.74 -28.98
CA THR A 524 -16.40 -10.98 -30.11
C THR A 524 -15.70 -11.85 -31.15
N SER A 525 -15.55 -13.16 -30.93
CA SER A 525 -15.19 -14.13 -31.97
C SER A 525 -16.34 -14.46 -32.89
N VAL A 526 -17.58 -14.22 -32.49
CA VAL A 526 -18.77 -14.35 -33.33
C VAL A 526 -18.81 -13.21 -34.34
N ALA A 527 -18.98 -13.52 -35.60
CA ALA A 527 -18.90 -12.55 -36.72
C ALA A 527 -19.79 -11.32 -36.53
N ALA A 528 -20.97 -11.48 -35.93
CA ALA A 528 -21.90 -10.38 -35.66
C ALA A 528 -21.37 -9.37 -34.63
N PHE A 529 -20.53 -9.79 -33.70
CA PHE A 529 -20.00 -8.96 -32.64
C PHE A 529 -18.53 -8.58 -32.81
N ALA A 530 -17.88 -9.04 -33.89
CA ALA A 530 -16.53 -8.67 -34.27
C ALA A 530 -16.44 -7.22 -34.77
N PRO A 531 -15.26 -6.54 -34.71
CA PRO A 531 -14.04 -7.00 -34.05
C PRO A 531 -14.04 -6.71 -32.54
N PRO A 532 -13.16 -7.37 -31.75
CA PRO A 532 -12.93 -7.00 -30.36
C PRO A 532 -12.23 -5.64 -30.25
N LEU A 533 -12.36 -4.99 -29.10
CA LEU A 533 -11.55 -3.82 -28.76
C LEU A 533 -10.06 -4.19 -28.74
N ALA A 534 -9.24 -3.38 -29.38
CA ALA A 534 -7.77 -3.49 -29.30
C ALA A 534 -7.24 -3.12 -27.89
N ASP A 535 -7.95 -2.25 -27.18
CA ASP A 535 -7.64 -1.87 -25.81
C ASP A 535 -8.13 -2.95 -24.82
N THR A 536 -7.22 -3.81 -24.39
CA THR A 536 -7.53 -4.93 -23.47
C THR A 536 -8.01 -4.47 -22.10
N GLN A 537 -7.56 -3.31 -21.60
CA GLN A 537 -8.05 -2.74 -20.34
C GLN A 537 -9.51 -2.27 -20.47
N ALA A 538 -9.85 -1.63 -21.58
CA ALA A 538 -11.23 -1.24 -21.86
C ALA A 538 -12.14 -2.46 -22.05
N ALA A 539 -11.69 -3.48 -22.79
CA ALA A 539 -12.41 -4.73 -23.00
C ALA A 539 -12.72 -5.46 -21.68
N GLU A 540 -11.74 -5.57 -20.79
CA GLU A 540 -11.92 -6.14 -19.44
C GLU A 540 -12.97 -5.37 -18.64
N GLN A 541 -12.96 -4.03 -18.69
CA GLN A 541 -13.95 -3.21 -18.01
C GLN A 541 -15.36 -3.39 -18.57
N VAL A 542 -15.52 -3.52 -19.89
CA VAL A 542 -16.83 -3.83 -20.51
C VAL A 542 -17.36 -5.14 -19.94
N GLU A 543 -16.57 -6.21 -19.93
CA GLU A 543 -16.99 -7.51 -19.41
C GLU A 543 -17.39 -7.44 -17.93
N ILE A 544 -16.53 -6.85 -17.07
CA ILE A 544 -16.76 -6.79 -15.63
C ILE A 544 -18.00 -5.94 -15.32
N GLN A 545 -18.12 -4.77 -15.93
CA GLN A 545 -19.27 -3.89 -15.70
C GLN A 545 -20.59 -4.56 -16.10
N VAL A 546 -20.64 -5.23 -17.26
CA VAL A 546 -21.83 -5.92 -17.72
C VAL A 546 -22.21 -7.10 -16.81
N LYS A 547 -21.24 -7.94 -16.45
CA LYS A 547 -21.50 -9.13 -15.61
C LYS A 547 -21.88 -8.81 -14.17
N TYR A 548 -21.31 -7.77 -13.60
CA TYR A 548 -21.49 -7.42 -12.18
C TYR A 548 -22.43 -6.22 -11.96
N GLU A 549 -23.06 -5.67 -13.00
CA GLU A 549 -23.92 -4.48 -12.94
C GLU A 549 -24.94 -4.53 -11.79
N GLY A 550 -25.69 -5.62 -11.68
CA GLY A 550 -26.71 -5.75 -10.64
C GLY A 550 -26.17 -5.81 -9.21
N TYR A 551 -24.94 -6.30 -9.03
CA TYR A 551 -24.26 -6.30 -7.73
C TYR A 551 -23.68 -4.93 -7.42
N ILE A 552 -23.13 -4.24 -8.40
CA ILE A 552 -22.57 -2.90 -8.30
C ILE A 552 -23.65 -1.91 -7.89
N VAL A 553 -24.81 -1.94 -8.57
CA VAL A 553 -25.96 -1.06 -8.27
C VAL A 553 -26.45 -1.26 -6.83
N ARG A 554 -26.64 -2.52 -6.39
CA ARG A 554 -27.05 -2.82 -5.01
C ARG A 554 -26.03 -2.32 -3.98
N GLN A 555 -24.75 -2.49 -4.24
CA GLN A 555 -23.71 -2.01 -3.34
C GLN A 555 -23.67 -0.48 -3.28
N GLN A 556 -23.90 0.19 -4.41
CA GLN A 556 -24.03 1.65 -4.47
C GLN A 556 -25.20 2.17 -3.63
N GLU A 557 -26.36 1.54 -3.72
CA GLU A 557 -27.54 1.88 -2.90
C GLU A 557 -27.27 1.69 -1.40
N GLU A 558 -26.50 0.66 -1.02
CA GLU A 558 -26.10 0.42 0.35
C GLU A 558 -25.13 1.50 0.85
N ILE A 559 -24.15 1.89 0.04
CA ILE A 559 -23.24 2.99 0.31
C ILE A 559 -24.02 4.28 0.56
N GLU A 560 -24.95 4.64 -0.31
CA GLU A 560 -25.76 5.86 -0.18
C GLU A 560 -26.60 5.89 1.10
N LYS A 561 -27.14 4.75 1.52
CA LYS A 561 -27.86 4.64 2.79
C LYS A 561 -26.93 4.87 4.00
N GLN A 562 -25.73 4.31 3.96
CA GLN A 562 -24.76 4.48 5.05
C GLN A 562 -24.20 5.90 5.13
N GLN A 563 -23.90 6.51 3.99
CA GLN A 563 -23.37 7.88 3.91
C GLN A 563 -24.26 8.93 4.56
N ARG A 564 -25.57 8.72 4.60
CA ARG A 564 -26.50 9.67 5.24
C ARG A 564 -26.16 9.94 6.71
N ASN A 565 -25.57 8.97 7.40
CA ASN A 565 -25.17 9.09 8.80
C ASN A 565 -23.65 9.29 8.98
N GLU A 566 -22.83 8.69 8.09
CA GLU A 566 -21.36 8.72 8.20
C GLU A 566 -20.76 10.11 8.10
N ASN A 567 -21.30 10.95 7.23
CA ASN A 567 -20.80 12.30 6.94
C ASN A 567 -21.26 13.36 7.97
N THR A 568 -21.93 12.96 9.05
CA THR A 568 -22.28 13.89 10.11
C THR A 568 -21.04 14.28 10.89
N VAL A 569 -20.66 15.55 10.81
CA VAL A 569 -19.45 16.08 11.44
C VAL A 569 -19.57 16.09 12.96
N LEU A 570 -18.52 15.66 13.63
CA LEU A 570 -18.32 15.82 15.07
C LEU A 570 -17.30 16.94 15.30
N PRO A 571 -17.64 18.03 16.02
CA PRO A 571 -16.68 19.05 16.38
C PRO A 571 -15.50 18.45 17.17
N LEU A 572 -14.27 18.83 16.84
CA LEU A 572 -13.06 18.32 17.54
C LEU A 572 -12.98 18.75 19.00
N ASP A 573 -13.62 19.87 19.33
CA ASP A 573 -13.73 20.44 20.67
C ASP A 573 -14.99 19.98 21.44
N LEU A 574 -15.72 18.99 20.90
CA LEU A 574 -16.91 18.47 21.53
C LEU A 574 -16.57 17.83 22.89
N ASP A 575 -17.17 18.36 23.94
CA ASP A 575 -17.12 17.76 25.27
C ASP A 575 -18.18 16.65 25.39
N TYR A 576 -17.76 15.41 25.27
CA TYR A 576 -18.64 14.24 25.34
C TYR A 576 -19.27 14.01 26.70
N GLN A 577 -18.80 14.68 27.76
CA GLN A 577 -19.45 14.64 29.09
C GLN A 577 -20.81 15.32 29.11
N GLN A 578 -21.03 16.27 28.20
CA GLN A 578 -22.30 16.96 28.03
C GLN A 578 -23.37 16.12 27.32
N VAL A 579 -22.97 15.00 26.71
CA VAL A 579 -23.89 14.11 25.99
C VAL A 579 -24.55 13.14 26.98
N SER A 580 -25.72 13.50 27.48
CA SER A 580 -26.45 12.64 28.43
C SER A 580 -26.84 11.31 27.81
N GLY A 581 -26.59 10.21 28.53
CA GLY A 581 -26.92 8.85 28.12
C GLY A 581 -25.76 8.04 27.56
N LEU A 582 -24.59 8.63 27.38
CA LEU A 582 -23.35 7.89 27.07
C LEU A 582 -22.77 7.27 28.34
N SER A 583 -22.23 6.05 28.24
CA SER A 583 -21.50 5.43 29.35
C SER A 583 -20.12 6.08 29.52
N ASN A 584 -19.52 6.00 30.72
CA ASN A 584 -18.20 6.52 31.02
C ASN A 584 -17.12 5.90 30.08
N GLU A 585 -17.24 4.62 29.71
CA GLU A 585 -16.35 3.95 28.77
C GLU A 585 -16.43 4.57 27.37
N VAL A 586 -17.64 4.83 26.88
CA VAL A 586 -17.87 5.46 25.57
C VAL A 586 -17.32 6.88 25.57
N ILE A 587 -17.57 7.66 26.61
CA ILE A 587 -17.03 9.02 26.77
C ILE A 587 -15.50 9.01 26.77
N ALA A 588 -14.87 8.11 27.52
CA ALA A 588 -13.42 7.98 27.56
C ALA A 588 -12.84 7.65 26.17
N LYS A 589 -13.45 6.71 25.43
CA LYS A 589 -13.03 6.33 24.09
C LYS A 589 -13.21 7.47 23.07
N LEU A 590 -14.31 8.17 23.10
CA LEU A 590 -14.56 9.31 22.21
C LEU A 590 -13.58 10.46 22.48
N ASN A 591 -13.25 10.73 23.74
CA ASN A 591 -12.26 11.74 24.11
C ASN A 591 -10.82 11.33 23.73
N ASP A 592 -10.48 10.03 23.80
CA ASP A 592 -9.16 9.52 23.40
C ASP A 592 -8.97 9.56 21.87
N HIS A 593 -9.99 9.16 21.11
CA HIS A 593 -9.92 9.05 19.65
C HIS A 593 -10.24 10.35 18.91
N LYS A 594 -11.04 11.23 19.52
CA LYS A 594 -11.54 12.50 18.92
C LYS A 594 -11.99 12.33 17.45
N PRO A 595 -12.99 11.48 17.19
CA PRO A 595 -13.46 11.23 15.83
C PRO A 595 -14.02 12.51 15.19
N ASN A 596 -13.76 12.70 13.89
CA ASN A 596 -14.23 13.86 13.14
C ASN A 596 -15.67 13.69 12.60
N SER A 597 -16.19 12.47 12.62
CA SER A 597 -17.54 12.17 12.12
C SER A 597 -18.21 11.04 12.90
N ILE A 598 -19.52 10.97 12.78
CA ILE A 598 -20.32 9.86 13.31
C ILE A 598 -19.84 8.52 12.74
N GLY A 599 -19.48 8.46 11.47
CA GLY A 599 -18.91 7.26 10.85
C GLY A 599 -17.63 6.80 11.53
N GLN A 600 -16.69 7.70 11.79
CA GLN A 600 -15.48 7.37 12.54
C GLN A 600 -15.80 6.92 13.97
N ALA A 601 -16.70 7.63 14.65
CA ALA A 601 -17.13 7.25 15.99
C ALA A 601 -17.72 5.82 16.03
N SER A 602 -18.51 5.45 15.03
CA SER A 602 -19.14 4.12 14.96
C SER A 602 -18.14 2.96 14.79
N ARG A 603 -16.95 3.23 14.22
CA ARG A 603 -15.90 2.24 14.00
C ARG A 603 -14.96 2.05 15.20
N ILE A 604 -15.02 2.93 16.19
CA ILE A 604 -14.23 2.78 17.42
C ILE A 604 -14.69 1.54 18.19
N SER A 605 -13.76 0.65 18.51
CA SER A 605 -14.06 -0.59 19.25
C SER A 605 -14.74 -0.30 20.59
N GLY A 606 -15.94 -0.88 20.76
CA GLY A 606 -16.76 -0.70 21.98
C GLY A 606 -17.72 0.48 21.94
N ILE A 607 -17.79 1.23 20.84
CA ILE A 607 -18.89 2.16 20.58
C ILE A 607 -20.06 1.37 20.00
N THR A 608 -21.20 1.44 20.66
CA THR A 608 -22.41 0.70 20.26
C THR A 608 -23.31 1.52 19.33
N PRO A 609 -24.16 0.88 18.50
CA PRO A 609 -25.18 1.59 17.72
C PRO A 609 -26.09 2.47 18.56
N ALA A 610 -26.36 2.08 19.83
CA ALA A 610 -27.12 2.89 20.76
C ALA A 610 -26.40 4.20 21.13
N ALA A 611 -25.09 4.14 21.37
CA ALA A 611 -24.28 5.32 21.65
C ALA A 611 -24.27 6.29 20.45
N ILE A 612 -24.16 5.75 19.21
CA ILE A 612 -24.25 6.55 17.98
C ILE A 612 -25.62 7.23 17.84
N SER A 613 -26.69 6.52 18.16
CA SER A 613 -28.04 7.09 18.13
C SER A 613 -28.19 8.24 19.14
N ILE A 614 -27.62 8.09 20.34
CA ILE A 614 -27.62 9.15 21.39
C ILE A 614 -26.83 10.37 20.88
N LEU A 615 -25.67 10.19 20.31
CA LEU A 615 -24.87 11.28 19.71
C LEU A 615 -25.64 12.03 18.62
N LEU A 616 -26.29 11.32 17.71
CA LEU A 616 -27.09 11.92 16.63
C LEU A 616 -28.26 12.74 17.17
N ILE A 617 -28.97 12.22 18.18
CA ILE A 617 -30.07 12.92 18.84
C ILE A 617 -29.57 14.19 19.55
N TRP A 618 -28.42 14.09 20.23
CA TRP A 618 -27.83 15.22 20.94
C TRP A 618 -27.38 16.30 19.96
N LEU A 619 -26.65 15.95 18.88
CA LEU A 619 -26.23 16.87 17.82
C LEU A 619 -27.44 17.60 17.19
N LYS A 620 -28.54 16.87 16.97
CA LYS A 620 -29.79 17.45 16.45
C LYS A 620 -30.37 18.48 17.40
N LYS A 621 -30.38 18.19 18.69
CA LYS A 621 -30.88 19.12 19.72
C LYS A 621 -30.06 20.39 19.84
N GLN A 622 -28.74 20.28 19.63
CA GLN A 622 -27.81 21.43 19.67
C GLN A 622 -27.76 22.22 18.36
N GLY A 623 -28.50 21.81 17.34
CA GLY A 623 -28.42 22.46 16.01
C GLY A 623 -27.08 22.26 15.29
N LEU A 624 -26.27 21.29 15.72
CA LEU A 624 -24.93 21.00 15.23
C LEU A 624 -24.91 19.95 14.11
N LEU A 625 -26.06 19.47 13.63
CA LEU A 625 -26.14 18.55 12.50
C LEU A 625 -25.67 19.25 11.22
N ARG A 626 -24.35 19.30 11.03
CA ARG A 626 -23.73 19.69 9.77
C ARG A 626 -23.27 18.43 9.03
N ARG A 627 -23.54 18.35 7.73
CA ARG A 627 -22.96 17.33 6.85
C ARG A 627 -21.64 17.88 6.33
N SER A 628 -20.61 17.03 6.24
CA SER A 628 -19.43 17.36 5.43
C SER A 628 -19.87 17.50 3.97
N ALA A 629 -19.40 18.53 3.30
CA ALA A 629 -19.63 18.80 1.89
C ALA A 629 -19.06 17.69 1.01
#